data_ac8e1c66f147401781f244c7a54d0067
#
_entry.id   ac8e1c66f147401781f244c7a54d0067
#
_cell.length_a   1.000
_cell.length_b   1.000
_cell.length_c   1.000
_cell.angle_alpha   90.00
_cell.angle_beta   90.00
_cell.angle_gamma   90.00
#
_symmetry.space_group_name_H-M   'P 1'
#
loop_
_entity.id
_entity.type
_entity.pdbx_description
1 polymer ?
#
loop_
_entity_poly.entity_id
_entity_poly.type
_entity_poly.pdbx_seq_one_letter_code
_entity_poly.pdbx_strand_id
1 'polypeptide(L)'
;MLCNIYFFSIQSKAQKCDSTYQPVSEFYAGKSVFITGGTGFLGKVFIEKLLYSCSKLDKIYILVRGKKGVDANDRIEVLFENPLFARLRESNPQFIKKIVPITGDLTSPNLGLKPEDEQALIDKVSVVFHAAATVRFTEPLPVAMRINFEGTRTILKLCQRMKNMEAFVYVSTAYTHTEKKVLAETVYPAPAEVEDVYKFTQRYGYDQRDDAQFLGDQPNTYTFTKALSETYIAKNHGSVPTIIVRPSIVTPILDGPVKGWLDNWYGATPFLFNIGKGWNRFILGAGDGVVDLIPVDYVSNLTIVAAAKAGKSKDVKVFNSTSSAENPFYGHTTGLSVLLNAVGKAAPLPQIRLTASIESSLPVPTYTKRLPDEITLVFINRYVKIITQVINSRNVHGYFTSNFWVMKADRTRELFSSMSPEDREQFPCDPTQIVWREYIKDYCKGVFQYLKPRTAA
;
A
#
# COMPACT_ATOMS: atom_id res chain seq x y z
N MET A 1 14.65 62.35 12.79
CA MET A 1 13.44 61.61 12.41
C MET A 1 13.61 60.17 12.80
N LEU A 2 12.93 59.76 13.84
CA LEU A 2 13.06 58.48 14.52
C LEU A 2 12.29 57.42 13.74
N CYS A 3 12.96 56.33 13.35
CA CYS A 3 12.33 55.16 12.75
C CYS A 3 12.04 54.15 13.87
N ASN A 4 10.79 53.98 14.25
CA ASN A 4 10.33 53.01 15.21
C ASN A 4 10.36 51.58 14.59
N ILE A 5 11.25 50.77 15.11
CA ILE A 5 11.26 49.31 14.84
C ILE A 5 10.33 48.65 15.85
N TYR A 6 9.19 48.17 15.39
CA TYR A 6 8.31 47.29 16.16
C TYR A 6 8.88 45.87 16.17
N PHE A 7 9.43 45.46 17.30
CA PHE A 7 9.71 44.07 17.60
C PHE A 7 8.37 43.36 17.95
N PHE A 8 7.84 42.56 17.06
CA PHE A 8 6.82 41.59 17.42
C PHE A 8 7.47 40.41 18.17
N SER A 9 7.35 40.42 19.48
CA SER A 9 7.62 39.28 20.31
C SER A 9 6.54 38.18 20.04
N ILE A 10 6.91 37.13 19.31
CA ILE A 10 6.11 35.93 19.20
C ILE A 10 6.31 35.15 20.51
N GLN A 11 5.48 35.41 21.50
CA GLN A 11 5.32 34.51 22.63
C GLN A 11 4.67 33.23 22.09
N SER A 12 5.47 32.17 21.99
CA SER A 12 4.94 30.81 21.84
C SER A 12 4.07 30.51 23.07
N LYS A 13 2.75 30.58 22.92
CA LYS A 13 1.83 30.01 23.89
C LYS A 13 2.14 28.51 23.95
N ALA A 14 2.84 28.08 24.98
CA ALA A 14 2.90 26.68 25.35
C ALA A 14 1.44 26.22 25.52
N GLN A 15 0.94 25.44 24.55
CA GLN A 15 -0.38 24.85 24.60
C GLN A 15 -0.36 23.89 25.81
N LYS A 16 -1.13 24.20 26.86
CA LYS A 16 -1.31 23.32 28.01
C LYS A 16 -1.71 21.95 27.47
N CYS A 17 -0.88 20.95 27.73
CA CYS A 17 -1.18 19.57 27.43
C CYS A 17 -2.51 19.23 28.12
N ASP A 18 -3.54 18.93 27.33
CA ASP A 18 -4.83 18.53 27.85
C ASP A 18 -4.61 17.24 28.66
N SER A 19 -5.00 17.23 29.95
CA SER A 19 -4.76 16.10 30.85
C SER A 19 -5.43 14.79 30.41
N THR A 20 -6.19 14.83 29.31
CA THR A 20 -6.93 13.70 28.72
C THR A 20 -6.24 13.10 27.50
N TYR A 21 -5.17 13.73 26.96
CA TYR A 21 -4.48 13.23 25.76
C TYR A 21 -3.68 11.98 26.06
N GLN A 22 -4.02 10.88 25.39
CA GLN A 22 -3.25 9.62 25.47
C GLN A 22 -2.28 9.55 24.28
N PRO A 23 -0.95 9.53 24.50
CA PRO A 23 0.03 9.30 23.41
C PRO A 23 -0.24 8.01 22.66
N VAL A 24 0.09 7.99 21.35
CA VAL A 24 -0.10 6.80 20.52
C VAL A 24 0.66 5.61 21.06
N SER A 25 1.91 5.80 21.48
CA SER A 25 2.73 4.73 22.06
C SER A 25 2.15 4.14 23.34
N GLU A 26 1.51 4.96 24.19
CA GLU A 26 0.87 4.51 25.43
C GLU A 26 -0.44 3.76 25.18
N PHE A 27 -1.15 4.05 24.08
CA PHE A 27 -2.29 3.21 23.69
C PHE A 27 -1.88 1.76 23.47
N TYR A 28 -0.72 1.51 22.88
CA TYR A 28 -0.23 0.15 22.61
C TYR A 28 0.44 -0.52 23.81
N ALA A 29 0.69 0.18 24.92
CA ALA A 29 1.36 -0.37 26.09
C ALA A 29 0.58 -1.58 26.65
N GLY A 30 1.27 -2.72 26.81
CA GLY A 30 0.70 -3.98 27.31
C GLY A 30 -0.26 -4.69 26.36
N LYS A 31 -0.54 -4.14 25.17
CA LYS A 31 -1.45 -4.76 24.21
C LYS A 31 -0.73 -5.70 23.26
N SER A 32 -1.45 -6.75 22.87
CA SER A 32 -1.04 -7.64 21.79
C SER A 32 -1.74 -7.27 20.48
N VAL A 33 -0.99 -7.33 19.39
CA VAL A 33 -1.42 -6.95 18.04
C VAL A 33 -1.41 -8.19 17.13
N PHE A 34 -2.43 -8.36 16.26
CA PHE A 34 -2.43 -9.38 15.22
C PHE A 34 -2.34 -8.73 13.84
N ILE A 35 -1.38 -9.19 13.02
CA ILE A 35 -1.12 -8.63 11.70
C ILE A 35 -1.26 -9.73 10.63
N THR A 36 -2.19 -9.57 9.71
CA THR A 36 -2.21 -10.33 8.47
C THR A 36 -1.47 -9.56 7.39
N GLY A 37 -0.75 -10.26 6.53
CA GLY A 37 0.12 -9.61 5.54
C GLY A 37 1.41 -9.06 6.12
N GLY A 38 1.79 -9.44 7.35
CA GLY A 38 3.01 -8.99 8.04
C GLY A 38 4.32 -9.26 7.28
N THR A 39 4.34 -10.28 6.44
CA THR A 39 5.51 -10.58 5.57
C THR A 39 5.53 -9.78 4.26
N GLY A 40 4.48 -9.00 3.98
CA GLY A 40 4.38 -8.12 2.83
C GLY A 40 5.08 -6.77 3.03
N PHE A 41 5.09 -5.94 1.98
CA PHE A 41 5.75 -4.63 1.99
C PHE A 41 5.26 -3.72 3.13
N LEU A 42 3.97 -3.42 3.15
CA LEU A 42 3.35 -2.57 4.17
C LEU A 42 3.41 -3.22 5.56
N GLY A 43 3.20 -4.54 5.65
CA GLY A 43 3.22 -5.27 6.92
C GLY A 43 4.57 -5.24 7.62
N LYS A 44 5.68 -5.29 6.88
CA LYS A 44 7.02 -5.14 7.43
C LYS A 44 7.22 -3.76 8.06
N VAL A 45 6.74 -2.70 7.39
CA VAL A 45 6.84 -1.33 7.90
C VAL A 45 5.97 -1.15 9.14
N PHE A 46 4.77 -1.76 9.21
CA PHE A 46 3.97 -1.81 10.44
C PHE A 46 4.73 -2.44 11.61
N ILE A 47 5.29 -3.63 11.38
CA ILE A 47 6.01 -4.37 12.42
C ILE A 47 7.19 -3.55 12.93
N GLU A 48 7.98 -3.01 12.02
CA GLU A 48 9.13 -2.18 12.37
C GLU A 48 8.70 -0.95 13.20
N LYS A 49 7.71 -0.22 12.72
CA LYS A 49 7.23 1.00 13.38
C LYS A 49 6.63 0.73 14.76
N LEU A 50 5.81 -0.31 14.90
CA LEU A 50 5.24 -0.70 16.18
C LEU A 50 6.32 -1.11 17.20
N LEU A 51 7.29 -1.92 16.79
CA LEU A 51 8.36 -2.36 17.68
C LEU A 51 9.28 -1.22 18.11
N TYR A 52 9.54 -0.27 17.21
CA TYR A 52 10.41 0.87 17.50
C TYR A 52 9.69 1.96 18.30
N SER A 53 8.52 2.39 17.86
CA SER A 53 7.82 3.54 18.41
C SER A 53 6.86 3.17 19.56
N CYS A 54 6.36 1.93 19.60
CA CYS A 54 5.44 1.42 20.61
C CYS A 54 6.10 0.28 21.42
N SER A 55 7.32 0.49 21.89
CA SER A 55 8.17 -0.55 22.49
C SER A 55 7.58 -1.23 23.71
N LYS A 56 6.57 -0.63 24.36
CA LYS A 56 5.85 -1.20 25.53
C LYS A 56 4.73 -2.17 25.16
N LEU A 57 4.44 -2.40 23.85
CA LEU A 57 3.47 -3.43 23.44
C LEU A 57 3.90 -4.82 23.93
N ASP A 58 2.94 -5.71 24.15
CA ASP A 58 3.22 -7.07 24.62
C ASP A 58 3.73 -7.94 23.48
N LYS A 59 2.87 -8.37 22.56
CA LYS A 59 3.22 -9.26 21.44
C LYS A 59 2.68 -8.77 20.10
N ILE A 60 3.37 -9.15 19.02
CA ILE A 60 2.86 -9.06 17.65
C ILE A 60 2.71 -10.48 17.11
N TYR A 61 1.47 -10.90 16.91
CA TYR A 61 1.11 -12.13 16.24
C TYR A 61 1.09 -11.88 14.72
N ILE A 62 1.79 -12.69 13.94
CA ILE A 62 1.89 -12.51 12.49
C ILE A 62 1.33 -13.74 11.80
N LEU A 63 0.30 -13.59 10.96
CA LEU A 63 -0.19 -14.68 10.12
C LEU A 63 0.82 -14.97 9.01
N VAL A 64 1.39 -16.17 9.02
CA VAL A 64 2.42 -16.62 8.10
C VAL A 64 1.89 -17.81 7.30
N ARG A 65 1.85 -17.69 5.97
CA ARG A 65 1.43 -18.80 5.11
C ARG A 65 2.45 -19.94 5.20
N GLY A 66 1.97 -21.15 5.41
CA GLY A 66 2.83 -22.34 5.34
C GLY A 66 3.47 -22.49 3.97
N LYS A 67 4.75 -22.87 3.94
CA LYS A 67 5.46 -23.23 2.71
C LYS A 67 6.08 -24.62 2.93
N LYS A 68 5.89 -25.54 1.98
CA LYS A 68 6.44 -26.92 2.10
C LYS A 68 7.93 -26.87 2.49
N GLY A 69 8.26 -27.53 3.61
CA GLY A 69 9.63 -27.68 4.08
C GLY A 69 10.27 -26.44 4.75
N VAL A 70 9.49 -25.36 5.01
CA VAL A 70 9.99 -24.16 5.70
C VAL A 70 9.05 -23.81 6.84
N ASP A 71 9.58 -23.82 8.06
CA ASP A 71 8.85 -23.43 9.27
C ASP A 71 8.49 -21.96 9.25
N ALA A 72 7.41 -21.59 9.98
CA ALA A 72 6.99 -20.20 10.11
C ALA A 72 8.04 -19.36 10.85
N ASN A 73 8.74 -19.93 11.84
CA ASN A 73 9.80 -19.25 12.58
C ASN A 73 10.99 -18.95 11.67
N ASP A 74 11.46 -19.91 10.87
CA ASP A 74 12.57 -19.70 9.93
C ASP A 74 12.26 -18.56 8.95
N ARG A 75 11.01 -18.48 8.48
CA ARG A 75 10.57 -17.38 7.60
C ARG A 75 10.57 -16.03 8.28
N ILE A 76 10.26 -15.98 9.55
CA ILE A 76 10.28 -14.76 10.35
C ILE A 76 11.71 -14.35 10.67
N GLU A 77 12.61 -15.27 10.96
CA GLU A 77 14.04 -14.98 11.15
C GLU A 77 14.64 -14.33 9.90
N VAL A 78 14.46 -14.94 8.73
CA VAL A 78 14.90 -14.37 7.44
C VAL A 78 14.27 -13.00 7.17
N LEU A 79 13.01 -12.80 7.55
CA LEU A 79 12.34 -11.50 7.39
C LEU A 79 13.06 -10.40 8.18
N PHE A 80 13.51 -10.69 9.40
CA PHE A 80 14.18 -9.71 10.26
C PHE A 80 15.66 -9.46 9.90
N GLU A 81 16.25 -10.21 8.97
CA GLU A 81 17.53 -9.87 8.36
C GLU A 81 17.44 -8.68 7.39
N ASN A 82 16.23 -8.33 6.95
CA ASN A 82 16.01 -7.24 6.01
C ASN A 82 16.59 -5.90 6.54
N PRO A 83 17.24 -5.08 5.69
CA PRO A 83 17.78 -3.77 6.07
C PRO A 83 16.77 -2.86 6.77
N LEU A 84 15.49 -3.00 6.48
CA LEU A 84 14.41 -2.29 7.16
C LEU A 84 14.48 -2.37 8.68
N PHE A 85 14.90 -3.52 9.24
CA PHE A 85 14.97 -3.77 10.68
C PHE A 85 16.34 -3.47 11.29
N ALA A 86 17.26 -2.82 10.58
CA ALA A 86 18.63 -2.57 11.06
C ALA A 86 18.63 -1.80 12.37
N ARG A 87 17.89 -0.68 12.47
CA ARG A 87 17.83 0.12 13.71
C ARG A 87 17.25 -0.64 14.90
N LEU A 88 16.31 -1.58 14.67
CA LEU A 88 15.78 -2.42 15.75
C LEU A 88 16.82 -3.43 16.24
N ARG A 89 17.60 -4.04 15.34
CA ARG A 89 18.69 -4.95 15.72
C ARG A 89 19.76 -4.24 16.54
N GLU A 90 20.05 -2.98 16.23
CA GLU A 90 21.03 -2.15 16.93
C GLU A 90 20.51 -1.64 18.27
N SER A 91 19.28 -1.07 18.30
CA SER A 91 18.73 -0.39 19.47
C SER A 91 18.10 -1.34 20.48
N ASN A 92 17.49 -2.44 20.04
CA ASN A 92 16.77 -3.40 20.88
C ASN A 92 16.82 -4.82 20.31
N PRO A 93 17.94 -5.55 20.37
CA PRO A 93 18.07 -6.91 19.84
C PRO A 93 17.04 -7.92 20.37
N GLN A 94 16.42 -7.62 21.51
CA GLN A 94 15.42 -8.48 22.14
C GLN A 94 14.01 -8.33 21.51
N PHE A 95 13.82 -7.44 20.54
CA PHE A 95 12.51 -7.21 19.89
C PHE A 95 11.90 -8.49 19.32
N ILE A 96 12.74 -9.43 18.86
CA ILE A 96 12.29 -10.72 18.30
C ILE A 96 11.44 -11.53 19.30
N LYS A 97 11.66 -11.39 20.61
CA LYS A 97 10.88 -12.07 21.64
C LYS A 97 9.42 -11.61 21.70
N LYS A 98 9.10 -10.48 21.09
CA LYS A 98 7.73 -9.96 20.97
C LYS A 98 6.97 -10.52 19.78
N ILE A 99 7.65 -11.21 18.88
CA ILE A 99 7.06 -11.75 17.65
C ILE A 99 6.58 -13.17 17.87
N VAL A 100 5.34 -13.42 17.47
CA VAL A 100 4.71 -14.75 17.54
C VAL A 100 4.19 -15.09 16.14
N PRO A 101 4.90 -15.92 15.36
CA PRO A 101 4.38 -16.38 14.07
C PRO A 101 3.23 -17.37 14.29
N ILE A 102 2.14 -17.13 13.57
CA ILE A 102 0.96 -18.00 13.51
C ILE A 102 0.86 -18.59 12.11
N THR A 103 0.96 -19.90 12.01
CA THR A 103 0.79 -20.59 10.71
C THR A 103 -0.66 -20.56 10.28
N GLY A 104 -0.94 -20.04 9.08
CA GLY A 104 -2.28 -20.01 8.53
C GLY A 104 -2.34 -19.45 7.12
N ASP A 105 -3.50 -19.58 6.48
CA ASP A 105 -3.75 -19.08 5.11
C ASP A 105 -5.17 -18.49 5.03
N LEU A 106 -5.30 -17.28 4.48
CA LEU A 106 -6.59 -16.62 4.27
C LEU A 106 -7.58 -17.42 3.41
N THR A 107 -7.07 -18.32 2.59
CA THR A 107 -7.89 -19.15 1.69
C THR A 107 -8.40 -20.44 2.34
N SER A 108 -7.94 -20.75 3.55
CA SER A 108 -8.31 -21.95 4.30
C SER A 108 -9.51 -21.69 5.22
N PRO A 109 -10.37 -22.69 5.46
CA PRO A 109 -11.40 -22.59 6.49
C PRO A 109 -10.78 -22.19 7.84
N ASN A 110 -11.41 -21.25 8.55
CA ASN A 110 -10.90 -20.67 9.80
C ASN A 110 -9.42 -20.25 9.75
N LEU A 111 -8.95 -19.77 8.58
CA LEU A 111 -7.56 -19.41 8.30
C LEU A 111 -6.57 -20.61 8.40
N GLY A 112 -7.04 -21.83 8.56
CA GLY A 112 -6.20 -23.00 8.81
C GLY A 112 -5.44 -22.94 10.13
N LEU A 113 -5.94 -22.18 11.11
CA LEU A 113 -5.32 -22.04 12.42
C LEU A 113 -5.42 -23.33 13.24
N LYS A 114 -4.40 -23.60 14.06
CA LYS A 114 -4.50 -24.58 15.12
C LYS A 114 -5.42 -24.05 16.23
N PRO A 115 -6.16 -24.94 16.92
CA PRO A 115 -7.08 -24.52 18.00
C PRO A 115 -6.41 -23.67 19.09
N GLU A 116 -5.18 -24.01 19.47
CA GLU A 116 -4.40 -23.28 20.48
C GLU A 116 -4.00 -21.87 20.00
N ASP A 117 -3.65 -21.71 18.72
CA ASP A 117 -3.30 -20.43 18.12
C ASP A 117 -4.55 -19.53 18.02
N GLU A 118 -5.68 -20.09 17.55
CA GLU A 118 -6.95 -19.38 17.49
C GLU A 118 -7.38 -18.90 18.87
N GLN A 119 -7.31 -19.76 19.88
CA GLN A 119 -7.66 -19.41 21.25
C GLN A 119 -6.74 -18.31 21.82
N ALA A 120 -5.43 -18.38 21.54
CA ALA A 120 -4.48 -17.36 21.95
C ALA A 120 -4.81 -16.00 21.33
N LEU A 121 -5.20 -15.95 20.06
CA LEU A 121 -5.64 -14.71 19.40
C LEU A 121 -6.91 -14.15 20.05
N ILE A 122 -7.90 -15.02 20.33
CA ILE A 122 -9.16 -14.61 20.99
C ILE A 122 -8.92 -14.02 22.36
N ASP A 123 -8.03 -14.61 23.15
CA ASP A 123 -7.82 -14.23 24.55
C ASP A 123 -6.90 -13.01 24.73
N LYS A 124 -5.94 -12.81 23.82
CA LYS A 124 -4.83 -11.87 24.04
C LYS A 124 -4.83 -10.64 23.13
N VAL A 125 -5.39 -10.74 21.93
CA VAL A 125 -5.28 -9.67 20.94
C VAL A 125 -6.27 -8.56 21.23
N SER A 126 -5.77 -7.31 21.15
CA SER A 126 -6.58 -6.09 21.28
C SER A 126 -6.67 -5.28 19.99
N VAL A 127 -5.68 -5.39 19.10
CA VAL A 127 -5.63 -4.64 17.85
C VAL A 127 -5.34 -5.58 16.70
N VAL A 128 -6.12 -5.47 15.62
CA VAL A 128 -5.92 -6.28 14.39
C VAL A 128 -5.66 -5.37 13.21
N PHE A 129 -4.53 -5.58 12.52
CA PHE A 129 -4.23 -4.97 11.23
C PHE A 129 -4.41 -6.00 10.12
N HIS A 130 -5.43 -5.84 9.32
CA HIS A 130 -5.70 -6.71 8.17
C HIS A 130 -5.21 -6.07 6.87
N ALA A 131 -3.93 -6.33 6.52
CA ALA A 131 -3.27 -5.82 5.33
C ALA A 131 -3.01 -6.89 4.26
N ALA A 132 -3.36 -8.15 4.53
CA ALA A 132 -3.19 -9.22 3.57
C ALA A 132 -4.22 -9.14 2.44
N ALA A 133 -3.74 -9.17 1.20
CA ALA A 133 -4.57 -9.21 -0.01
C ALA A 133 -3.74 -9.70 -1.20
N THR A 134 -4.41 -10.22 -2.25
CA THR A 134 -3.80 -10.21 -3.57
C THR A 134 -3.99 -8.82 -4.19
N VAL A 135 -2.91 -8.25 -4.70
CA VAL A 135 -2.89 -6.94 -5.37
C VAL A 135 -2.69 -7.07 -6.88
N ARG A 136 -2.85 -8.30 -7.41
CA ARG A 136 -2.73 -8.58 -8.85
C ARG A 136 -4.01 -8.16 -9.54
N PHE A 137 -3.91 -7.22 -10.47
CA PHE A 137 -5.05 -6.73 -11.24
C PHE A 137 -5.62 -7.76 -12.22
N THR A 138 -4.78 -8.70 -12.63
CA THR A 138 -5.13 -9.81 -13.54
C THR A 138 -5.48 -11.11 -12.78
N GLU A 139 -5.77 -11.05 -11.49
CA GLU A 139 -6.19 -12.23 -10.74
C GLU A 139 -7.61 -12.63 -11.18
N PRO A 140 -7.90 -13.92 -11.46
CA PRO A 140 -9.27 -14.38 -11.72
C PRO A 140 -10.21 -14.01 -10.56
N LEU A 141 -11.44 -13.62 -10.87
CA LEU A 141 -12.41 -13.17 -9.86
C LEU A 141 -12.63 -14.18 -8.73
N PRO A 142 -12.75 -15.52 -8.98
CA PRO A 142 -12.89 -16.49 -7.88
C PRO A 142 -11.69 -16.49 -6.91
N VAL A 143 -10.46 -16.27 -7.42
CA VAL A 143 -9.25 -16.21 -6.59
C VAL A 143 -9.23 -14.91 -5.78
N ALA A 144 -9.51 -13.78 -6.43
CA ALA A 144 -9.58 -12.49 -5.76
C ALA A 144 -10.67 -12.48 -4.66
N MET A 145 -11.85 -13.07 -4.93
CA MET A 145 -12.92 -13.25 -3.94
C MET A 145 -12.45 -14.07 -2.75
N ARG A 146 -11.81 -15.21 -2.98
CA ARG A 146 -11.34 -16.08 -1.90
C ARG A 146 -10.34 -15.40 -0.99
N ILE A 147 -9.39 -14.66 -1.56
CA ILE A 147 -8.32 -14.01 -0.79
C ILE A 147 -8.82 -12.71 -0.16
N ASN A 148 -9.37 -11.79 -0.96
CA ASN A 148 -9.65 -10.44 -0.52
C ASN A 148 -10.99 -10.33 0.22
N PHE A 149 -12.02 -11.03 -0.22
CA PHE A 149 -13.35 -10.96 0.39
C PHE A 149 -13.56 -12.01 1.47
N GLU A 150 -13.43 -13.32 1.16
CA GLU A 150 -13.64 -14.39 2.13
C GLU A 150 -12.61 -14.36 3.26
N GLY A 151 -11.35 -14.07 2.93
CA GLY A 151 -10.31 -13.86 3.92
C GLY A 151 -10.68 -12.74 4.89
N THR A 152 -11.14 -11.59 4.39
CA THR A 152 -11.60 -10.46 5.21
C THR A 152 -12.80 -10.83 6.06
N ARG A 153 -13.78 -11.55 5.48
CA ARG A 153 -14.96 -12.05 6.21
C ARG A 153 -14.53 -12.93 7.38
N THR A 154 -13.58 -13.83 7.17
CA THR A 154 -13.09 -14.75 8.20
C THR A 154 -12.34 -13.98 9.30
N ILE A 155 -11.50 -13.02 8.95
CA ILE A 155 -10.82 -12.17 9.95
C ILE A 155 -11.82 -11.37 10.79
N LEU A 156 -12.84 -10.76 10.17
CA LEU A 156 -13.85 -10.02 10.91
C LEU A 156 -14.61 -10.90 11.90
N LYS A 157 -15.00 -12.15 11.49
CA LYS A 157 -15.61 -13.12 12.38
C LYS A 157 -14.70 -13.52 13.55
N LEU A 158 -13.40 -13.63 13.32
CA LEU A 158 -12.42 -13.86 14.38
C LEU A 158 -12.37 -12.68 15.35
N CYS A 159 -12.34 -11.43 14.85
CA CYS A 159 -12.36 -10.21 15.66
C CYS A 159 -13.61 -10.12 16.55
N GLN A 160 -14.78 -10.54 16.06
CA GLN A 160 -16.03 -10.58 16.84
C GLN A 160 -15.98 -11.53 18.04
N ARG A 161 -15.07 -12.50 18.05
CA ARG A 161 -14.87 -13.47 19.13
C ARG A 161 -13.75 -13.05 20.10
N MET A 162 -12.94 -12.05 19.73
CA MET A 162 -11.84 -11.54 20.59
C MET A 162 -12.38 -10.83 21.82
N LYS A 163 -11.86 -11.18 23.01
CA LYS A 163 -12.35 -10.67 24.30
C LYS A 163 -11.96 -9.22 24.57
N ASN A 164 -10.81 -8.79 24.04
CA ASN A 164 -10.19 -7.50 24.38
C ASN A 164 -10.11 -6.57 23.15
N MET A 165 -11.02 -6.68 22.20
CA MET A 165 -10.96 -6.00 20.92
C MET A 165 -11.14 -4.49 21.07
N GLU A 166 -10.12 -3.70 20.72
CA GLU A 166 -10.14 -2.25 20.77
C GLU A 166 -10.09 -1.59 19.36
N ALA A 167 -9.46 -2.25 18.38
CA ALA A 167 -9.45 -1.75 17.02
C ALA A 167 -9.24 -2.87 15.98
N PHE A 168 -10.12 -2.95 15.00
CA PHE A 168 -9.93 -3.70 13.76
C PHE A 168 -9.66 -2.72 12.62
N VAL A 169 -8.47 -2.74 12.05
CA VAL A 169 -8.09 -1.87 10.94
C VAL A 169 -7.98 -2.68 9.66
N TYR A 170 -8.86 -2.39 8.72
CA TYR A 170 -8.86 -2.96 7.39
C TYR A 170 -8.11 -2.04 6.42
N VAL A 171 -7.04 -2.54 5.82
CA VAL A 171 -6.34 -1.82 4.76
C VAL A 171 -7.01 -2.10 3.42
N SER A 172 -7.72 -1.10 2.93
CA SER A 172 -8.40 -1.09 1.64
C SER A 172 -7.54 -0.45 0.54
N THR A 173 -8.15 0.28 -0.35
CA THR A 173 -7.50 1.11 -1.36
C THR A 173 -8.34 2.36 -1.65
N ALA A 174 -7.71 3.46 -1.99
CA ALA A 174 -8.39 4.67 -2.43
C ALA A 174 -9.12 4.49 -3.78
N TYR A 175 -8.84 3.39 -4.50
CA TYR A 175 -9.41 3.10 -5.82
C TYR A 175 -10.63 2.16 -5.79
N THR A 176 -11.36 2.07 -4.67
CA THR A 176 -12.55 1.21 -4.55
C THR A 176 -13.72 1.65 -5.42
N HIS A 177 -13.82 2.94 -5.74
CA HIS A 177 -14.95 3.53 -6.49
C HIS A 177 -14.46 4.51 -7.56
N THR A 178 -13.73 3.97 -8.54
CA THR A 178 -13.09 4.75 -9.60
C THR A 178 -14.05 5.38 -10.62
N GLU A 179 -15.31 5.01 -10.59
CA GLU A 179 -16.39 5.69 -11.32
C GLU A 179 -16.67 7.11 -10.79
N LYS A 180 -16.29 7.40 -9.54
CA LYS A 180 -16.41 8.72 -8.91
C LYS A 180 -15.13 9.53 -9.10
N LYS A 181 -15.24 10.78 -9.53
CA LYS A 181 -14.06 11.67 -9.68
C LYS A 181 -13.58 12.25 -8.36
N VAL A 182 -14.44 12.32 -7.36
CA VAL A 182 -14.12 12.77 -6.01
C VAL A 182 -14.52 11.67 -5.02
N LEU A 183 -13.55 11.22 -4.22
CA LEU A 183 -13.77 10.18 -3.21
C LEU A 183 -13.61 10.77 -1.81
N ALA A 184 -14.67 10.67 -1.00
CA ALA A 184 -14.68 11.10 0.39
C ALA A 184 -14.39 9.92 1.34
N GLU A 185 -14.12 10.23 2.60
CA GLU A 185 -13.85 9.27 3.68
C GLU A 185 -15.15 8.67 4.23
N THR A 186 -15.88 7.99 3.35
CA THR A 186 -17.15 7.30 3.66
C THR A 186 -17.20 5.95 2.96
N VAL A 187 -17.98 5.02 3.51
CA VAL A 187 -18.24 3.74 2.83
C VAL A 187 -19.29 3.97 1.76
N TYR A 188 -19.00 3.56 0.54
CA TYR A 188 -19.92 3.60 -0.58
C TYR A 188 -20.63 2.25 -0.75
N PRO A 189 -21.78 2.21 -1.45
CA PRO A 189 -22.44 0.97 -1.80
C PRO A 189 -21.51 0.01 -2.57
N ALA A 190 -21.67 -1.28 -2.34
CA ALA A 190 -20.93 -2.30 -3.08
C ALA A 190 -21.22 -2.23 -4.59
N PRO A 191 -20.26 -2.58 -5.46
CA PRO A 191 -20.48 -2.61 -6.91
C PRO A 191 -21.43 -3.74 -7.36
N ALA A 192 -21.64 -4.76 -6.52
CA ALA A 192 -22.57 -5.86 -6.76
C ALA A 192 -23.01 -6.51 -5.44
N GLU A 193 -24.12 -7.25 -5.46
CA GLU A 193 -24.50 -8.09 -4.34
C GLU A 193 -23.63 -9.35 -4.30
N VAL A 194 -23.22 -9.77 -3.10
CA VAL A 194 -22.28 -10.87 -2.88
C VAL A 194 -22.80 -12.19 -3.46
N GLU A 195 -24.11 -12.43 -3.34
CA GLU A 195 -24.80 -13.62 -3.87
C GLU A 195 -24.70 -13.69 -5.40
N ASP A 196 -24.76 -12.56 -6.08
CA ASP A 196 -24.65 -12.51 -7.55
C ASP A 196 -23.20 -12.74 -8.00
N VAL A 197 -22.22 -12.28 -7.21
CA VAL A 197 -20.81 -12.62 -7.45
C VAL A 197 -20.59 -14.14 -7.33
N TYR A 198 -21.17 -14.80 -6.34
CA TYR A 198 -21.05 -16.26 -6.21
C TYR A 198 -21.72 -17.00 -7.35
N LYS A 199 -22.93 -16.62 -7.76
CA LYS A 199 -23.61 -17.20 -8.94
C LYS A 199 -22.77 -17.06 -10.19
N PHE A 200 -22.19 -15.87 -10.40
CA PHE A 200 -21.31 -15.59 -11.53
C PHE A 200 -20.07 -16.50 -11.49
N THR A 201 -19.35 -16.53 -10.37
CA THR A 201 -18.14 -17.34 -10.23
C THR A 201 -18.40 -18.86 -10.30
N GLN A 202 -19.57 -19.33 -9.88
CA GLN A 202 -20.00 -20.72 -10.06
C GLN A 202 -20.27 -21.06 -11.52
N ARG A 203 -20.84 -20.12 -12.28
CA ARG A 203 -21.18 -20.32 -13.69
C ARG A 203 -19.95 -20.28 -14.61
N TYR A 204 -19.07 -19.32 -14.42
CA TYR A 204 -17.94 -19.04 -15.33
C TYR A 204 -16.59 -19.52 -14.80
N GLY A 205 -16.48 -19.79 -13.51
CA GLY A 205 -15.25 -20.32 -12.89
C GLY A 205 -14.06 -19.38 -13.04
N TYR A 206 -12.98 -19.88 -13.64
CA TYR A 206 -11.74 -19.14 -13.86
C TYR A 206 -11.64 -18.52 -15.25
N ASP A 207 -12.69 -18.54 -16.05
CA ASP A 207 -12.71 -17.89 -17.37
C ASP A 207 -12.85 -16.38 -17.20
N GLN A 208 -11.79 -15.66 -17.52
CA GLN A 208 -11.74 -14.19 -17.35
C GLN A 208 -12.40 -13.40 -18.48
N ARG A 209 -12.86 -14.07 -19.56
CA ARG A 209 -13.45 -13.37 -20.70
C ARG A 209 -14.71 -12.60 -20.34
N ASP A 210 -15.46 -13.10 -19.38
CA ASP A 210 -16.70 -12.51 -18.91
C ASP A 210 -16.51 -11.60 -17.68
N ASP A 211 -15.34 -11.65 -17.03
CA ASP A 211 -15.04 -10.84 -15.83
C ASP A 211 -15.27 -9.35 -16.09
N ALA A 212 -14.78 -8.82 -17.20
CA ALA A 212 -14.88 -7.38 -17.52
C ALA A 212 -16.33 -6.89 -17.60
N GLN A 213 -17.24 -7.70 -18.17
CA GLN A 213 -18.65 -7.37 -18.26
C GLN A 213 -19.31 -7.36 -16.86
N PHE A 214 -18.93 -8.31 -16.01
CA PHE A 214 -19.48 -8.42 -14.64
C PHE A 214 -18.95 -7.33 -13.71
N LEU A 215 -17.68 -6.96 -13.84
CA LEU A 215 -17.05 -5.92 -13.02
C LEU A 215 -17.62 -4.52 -13.29
N GLY A 216 -18.25 -4.28 -14.46
CA GLY A 216 -18.84 -2.99 -14.83
C GLY A 216 -17.77 -1.88 -14.87
N ASP A 217 -18.00 -0.82 -14.11
CA ASP A 217 -17.09 0.35 -14.04
C ASP A 217 -15.80 0.09 -13.23
N GLN A 218 -15.68 -1.07 -12.60
CA GLN A 218 -14.48 -1.41 -11.84
C GLN A 218 -13.35 -1.86 -12.77
N PRO A 219 -12.13 -1.27 -12.66
CA PRO A 219 -11.05 -1.53 -13.61
C PRO A 219 -10.44 -2.93 -13.50
N ASN A 220 -10.66 -3.63 -12.39
CA ASN A 220 -10.08 -4.94 -12.14
C ASN A 220 -10.72 -5.63 -10.92
N THR A 221 -10.42 -6.92 -10.75
CA THR A 221 -10.93 -7.75 -9.64
C THR A 221 -10.41 -7.31 -8.26
N TYR A 222 -9.26 -6.66 -8.19
CA TYR A 222 -8.70 -6.14 -6.94
C TYR A 222 -9.57 -5.01 -6.37
N THR A 223 -9.82 -3.95 -7.15
CA THR A 223 -10.65 -2.81 -6.70
C THR A 223 -12.07 -3.25 -6.39
N PHE A 224 -12.63 -4.12 -7.24
CA PHE A 224 -13.95 -4.70 -7.04
C PHE A 224 -14.07 -5.45 -5.70
N THR A 225 -13.16 -6.38 -5.42
CA THR A 225 -13.20 -7.17 -4.18
C THR A 225 -12.91 -6.35 -2.93
N LYS A 226 -12.09 -5.28 -3.04
CA LYS A 226 -11.87 -4.32 -1.96
C LYS A 226 -13.14 -3.52 -1.65
N ALA A 227 -13.87 -3.05 -2.67
CA ALA A 227 -15.15 -2.35 -2.49
C ALA A 227 -16.22 -3.24 -1.84
N LEU A 228 -16.36 -4.48 -2.30
CA LEU A 228 -17.22 -5.49 -1.67
C LEU A 228 -16.90 -5.68 -0.19
N SER A 229 -15.61 -5.81 0.13
CA SER A 229 -15.15 -6.04 1.51
C SER A 229 -15.47 -4.86 2.42
N GLU A 230 -15.33 -3.62 1.96
CA GLU A 230 -15.70 -2.43 2.75
C GLU A 230 -17.19 -2.42 3.11
N THR A 231 -18.04 -2.66 2.13
CA THR A 231 -19.50 -2.71 2.37
C THR A 231 -19.88 -3.86 3.30
N TYR A 232 -19.25 -5.04 3.12
CA TYR A 232 -19.47 -6.17 4.02
C TYR A 232 -19.06 -5.84 5.46
N ILE A 233 -17.88 -5.27 5.65
CA ILE A 233 -17.38 -4.83 6.96
C ILE A 233 -18.36 -3.85 7.59
N ALA A 234 -18.78 -2.82 6.86
CA ALA A 234 -19.67 -1.78 7.37
C ALA A 234 -21.04 -2.34 7.80
N LYS A 235 -21.55 -3.34 7.09
CA LYS A 235 -22.84 -3.98 7.43
C LYS A 235 -22.71 -5.02 8.56
N ASN A 236 -21.52 -5.61 8.79
CA ASN A 236 -21.37 -6.81 9.61
C ASN A 236 -20.37 -6.69 10.76
N HIS A 237 -19.75 -5.52 11.01
CA HIS A 237 -18.74 -5.39 12.08
C HIS A 237 -19.33 -5.57 13.50
N GLY A 238 -20.64 -5.39 13.68
CA GLY A 238 -21.31 -5.52 14.97
C GLY A 238 -20.78 -4.52 16.00
N SER A 239 -20.27 -5.03 17.12
CA SER A 239 -19.65 -4.22 18.16
C SER A 239 -18.13 -4.02 17.99
N VAL A 240 -17.53 -4.59 16.95
CA VAL A 240 -16.07 -4.47 16.71
C VAL A 240 -15.74 -3.03 16.30
N PRO A 241 -14.89 -2.31 17.05
CA PRO A 241 -14.43 -0.97 16.68
C PRO A 241 -13.64 -1.05 15.37
N THR A 242 -14.18 -0.48 14.31
CA THR A 242 -13.71 -0.75 12.94
C THR A 242 -13.25 0.49 12.21
N ILE A 243 -12.09 0.38 11.59
CA ILE A 243 -11.43 1.42 10.84
C ILE A 243 -11.07 0.89 9.45
N ILE A 244 -11.32 1.68 8.42
CA ILE A 244 -10.91 1.43 7.05
C ILE A 244 -9.86 2.48 6.67
N VAL A 245 -8.68 2.04 6.28
CA VAL A 245 -7.64 2.91 5.73
C VAL A 245 -7.51 2.63 4.24
N ARG A 246 -7.56 3.68 3.43
CA ARG A 246 -7.50 3.63 1.96
C ARG A 246 -6.23 4.28 1.44
N PRO A 247 -5.14 3.55 1.29
CA PRO A 247 -3.95 4.06 0.63
C PRO A 247 -4.19 4.29 -0.87
N SER A 248 -3.58 5.32 -1.42
CA SER A 248 -3.39 5.45 -2.86
C SER A 248 -2.26 4.54 -3.37
N ILE A 249 -1.47 4.94 -4.35
CA ILE A 249 -0.34 4.14 -4.84
C ILE A 249 0.78 4.19 -3.81
N VAL A 250 0.96 3.07 -3.09
CA VAL A 250 1.97 2.96 -2.03
C VAL A 250 3.37 2.85 -2.64
N THR A 251 4.26 3.71 -2.19
CA THR A 251 5.61 3.93 -2.73
C THR A 251 6.68 3.75 -1.64
N PRO A 252 7.99 3.82 -1.91
CA PRO A 252 9.04 3.63 -0.93
C PRO A 252 8.92 4.51 0.31
N ILE A 253 9.68 4.18 1.34
CA ILE A 253 9.80 4.96 2.56
C ILE A 253 10.34 6.38 2.23
N LEU A 254 9.67 7.42 2.76
CA LEU A 254 10.10 8.80 2.63
C LEU A 254 11.28 9.11 3.57
N ASP A 255 11.13 8.84 4.87
CA ASP A 255 12.09 9.25 5.88
C ASP A 255 12.68 8.09 6.68
N GLY A 256 11.89 7.29 7.31
CA GLY A 256 12.41 6.28 8.22
C GLY A 256 11.66 4.96 8.25
N PRO A 257 12.35 3.87 8.56
CA PRO A 257 13.72 3.73 9.08
C PRO A 257 14.82 3.76 8.02
N VAL A 258 14.50 3.47 6.75
CA VAL A 258 15.47 3.39 5.66
C VAL A 258 14.93 4.14 4.46
N LYS A 259 15.42 5.35 4.26
CA LYS A 259 14.98 6.25 3.18
C LYS A 259 15.09 5.59 1.80
N GLY A 260 14.00 5.66 1.03
CA GLY A 260 13.93 5.06 -0.29
C GLY A 260 13.78 3.54 -0.30
N TRP A 261 13.67 2.87 0.86
CA TRP A 261 13.55 1.41 0.91
C TRP A 261 12.23 0.92 0.32
N LEU A 262 12.32 -0.14 -0.46
CA LEU A 262 11.20 -0.91 -0.99
C LEU A 262 11.68 -2.36 -1.28
N ASP A 263 10.73 -3.31 -1.36
CA ASP A 263 11.04 -4.71 -1.61
C ASP A 263 10.07 -5.41 -2.58
N ASN A 264 9.38 -4.64 -3.40
CA ASN A 264 8.44 -5.20 -4.37
C ASN A 264 8.42 -4.43 -5.70
N TRP A 265 7.90 -5.09 -6.73
CA TRP A 265 7.73 -4.58 -8.09
C TRP A 265 6.25 -4.24 -8.38
N TYR A 266 5.49 -3.71 -7.40
CA TYR A 266 4.09 -3.34 -7.61
C TYR A 266 3.92 -1.82 -7.78
N GLY A 267 2.71 -1.40 -8.17
CA GLY A 267 2.33 -0.01 -8.31
C GLY A 267 3.17 0.73 -9.37
N ALA A 268 3.67 1.90 -9.03
CA ALA A 268 4.43 2.77 -9.94
C ALA A 268 5.86 2.27 -10.21
N THR A 269 6.41 1.36 -9.41
CA THR A 269 7.82 0.94 -9.47
C THR A 269 8.24 0.36 -10.84
N PRO A 270 7.55 -0.64 -11.41
CA PRO A 270 7.94 -1.18 -12.71
C PRO A 270 7.80 -0.16 -13.83
N PHE A 271 6.82 0.75 -13.70
CA PHE A 271 6.59 1.80 -14.67
C PHE A 271 7.75 2.81 -14.69
N LEU A 272 8.14 3.31 -13.51
CA LEU A 272 9.28 4.21 -13.35
C LEU A 272 10.61 3.57 -13.79
N PHE A 273 10.80 2.29 -13.45
CA PHE A 273 11.98 1.53 -13.87
C PHE A 273 12.07 1.39 -15.39
N ASN A 274 10.96 1.07 -16.06
CA ASN A 274 10.92 0.90 -17.51
C ASN A 274 11.16 2.23 -18.23
N ILE A 275 10.69 3.35 -17.69
CA ILE A 275 11.02 4.70 -18.18
C ILE A 275 12.51 4.95 -18.01
N GLY A 276 13.03 4.72 -16.82
CA GLY A 276 14.45 4.92 -16.51
C GLY A 276 15.40 4.08 -17.36
N LYS A 277 14.98 2.90 -17.81
CA LYS A 277 15.73 2.05 -18.76
C LYS A 277 15.54 2.46 -20.23
N GLY A 278 14.71 3.45 -20.50
CA GLY A 278 14.37 3.85 -21.88
C GLY A 278 13.52 2.83 -22.64
N TRP A 279 12.96 1.83 -21.94
CA TRP A 279 12.10 0.81 -22.56
C TRP A 279 10.68 1.32 -22.78
N ASN A 280 10.17 2.14 -21.86
CA ASN A 280 8.88 2.81 -21.99
C ASN A 280 9.09 4.28 -22.38
N ARG A 281 9.07 4.56 -23.69
CA ARG A 281 9.28 5.91 -24.23
C ARG A 281 7.99 6.71 -24.42
N PHE A 282 6.84 6.04 -24.37
CA PHE A 282 5.53 6.63 -24.55
C PHE A 282 4.66 6.26 -23.35
N ILE A 283 4.10 7.26 -22.71
CA ILE A 283 3.17 7.11 -21.60
C ILE A 283 1.79 7.51 -22.12
N LEU A 284 0.84 6.57 -22.05
CA LEU A 284 -0.57 6.90 -22.24
C LEU A 284 -1.08 7.54 -20.96
N GLY A 285 -1.59 8.77 -21.06
CA GLY A 285 -2.16 9.45 -19.91
C GLY A 285 -2.55 10.88 -20.23
N ALA A 286 -3.42 11.45 -19.40
CA ALA A 286 -3.72 12.87 -19.41
C ALA A 286 -2.49 13.64 -18.91
N GLY A 287 -1.94 14.52 -19.75
CA GLY A 287 -0.68 15.25 -19.45
C GLY A 287 -0.73 16.03 -18.14
N ASP A 288 -1.89 16.58 -17.76
CA ASP A 288 -2.12 17.36 -16.56
C ASP A 288 -2.72 16.54 -15.40
N GLY A 289 -2.77 15.20 -15.54
CA GLY A 289 -3.34 14.31 -14.56
C GLY A 289 -2.53 14.26 -13.26
N VAL A 290 -3.24 14.28 -12.14
CA VAL A 290 -2.67 14.05 -10.81
C VAL A 290 -2.44 12.55 -10.61
N VAL A 291 -1.20 12.19 -10.28
CA VAL A 291 -0.85 10.83 -9.86
C VAL A 291 -0.79 10.83 -8.33
N ASP A 292 -1.69 10.07 -7.69
CA ASP A 292 -1.72 10.00 -6.23
C ASP A 292 -0.73 8.95 -5.73
N LEU A 293 0.40 9.41 -5.22
CA LEU A 293 1.46 8.60 -4.62
C LEU A 293 1.51 8.85 -3.12
N ILE A 294 1.71 7.80 -2.33
CA ILE A 294 1.86 7.94 -0.88
C ILE A 294 3.01 7.06 -0.37
N PRO A 295 3.95 7.59 0.44
CA PRO A 295 5.02 6.82 1.06
C PRO A 295 4.47 5.75 2.02
N VAL A 296 5.07 4.56 2.01
CA VAL A 296 4.62 3.42 2.83
C VAL A 296 4.70 3.68 4.33
N ASP A 297 5.66 4.46 4.78
CA ASP A 297 5.79 4.90 6.18
C ASP A 297 4.65 5.83 6.59
N TYR A 298 4.16 6.71 5.70
CA TYR A 298 2.98 7.54 5.94
C TYR A 298 1.70 6.71 6.06
N VAL A 299 1.54 5.70 5.20
CA VAL A 299 0.42 4.73 5.32
C VAL A 299 0.49 3.97 6.63
N SER A 300 1.69 3.51 7.00
CA SER A 300 1.92 2.80 8.26
C SER A 300 1.58 3.67 9.46
N ASN A 301 2.11 4.89 9.49
CA ASN A 301 1.91 5.83 10.59
C ASN A 301 0.42 6.17 10.76
N LEU A 302 -0.27 6.55 9.67
CA LEU A 302 -1.70 6.82 9.71
C LEU A 302 -2.50 5.63 10.24
N THR A 303 -2.16 4.41 9.79
CA THR A 303 -2.87 3.19 10.21
C THR A 303 -2.70 2.92 11.70
N ILE A 304 -1.49 3.10 12.24
CA ILE A 304 -1.18 2.94 13.66
C ILE A 304 -1.89 4.01 14.50
N VAL A 305 -1.85 5.28 14.06
CA VAL A 305 -2.51 6.41 14.72
C VAL A 305 -4.03 6.24 14.70
N ALA A 306 -4.61 5.85 13.57
CA ALA A 306 -6.05 5.65 13.44
C ALA A 306 -6.56 4.59 14.41
N ALA A 307 -5.84 3.47 14.58
CA ALA A 307 -6.18 2.45 15.58
C ALA A 307 -6.20 3.03 17.00
N ALA A 308 -5.21 3.84 17.36
CA ALA A 308 -5.08 4.41 18.69
C ALA A 308 -6.11 5.50 19.01
N LYS A 309 -6.48 6.30 18.03
CA LYS A 309 -7.31 7.50 18.24
C LYS A 309 -8.79 7.33 17.84
N ALA A 310 -9.08 6.46 16.87
CA ALA A 310 -10.43 6.28 16.32
C ALA A 310 -11.11 4.96 16.73
N GLY A 311 -10.41 4.03 17.37
CA GLY A 311 -10.89 2.69 17.72
C GLY A 311 -12.12 2.65 18.65
N LYS A 312 -12.36 3.69 19.45
CA LYS A 312 -13.50 3.72 20.40
C LYS A 312 -14.86 4.04 19.78
N SER A 313 -14.93 4.29 18.48
CA SER A 313 -16.19 4.62 17.79
C SER A 313 -17.01 3.35 17.53
N LYS A 314 -18.34 3.47 17.69
CA LYS A 314 -19.29 2.42 17.25
C LYS A 314 -19.49 2.43 15.74
N ASP A 315 -19.21 3.56 15.07
CA ASP A 315 -19.34 3.70 13.62
C ASP A 315 -18.03 3.36 12.94
N VAL A 316 -18.12 2.78 11.75
CA VAL A 316 -16.95 2.57 10.91
C VAL A 316 -16.32 3.89 10.52
N LYS A 317 -15.04 4.08 10.82
CA LYS A 317 -14.27 5.27 10.42
C LYS A 317 -13.45 4.95 9.18
N VAL A 318 -13.50 5.84 8.19
CA VAL A 318 -12.72 5.73 6.95
C VAL A 318 -11.69 6.84 6.93
N PHE A 319 -10.44 6.51 6.60
CA PHE A 319 -9.33 7.44 6.44
C PHE A 319 -8.64 7.21 5.09
N ASN A 320 -8.48 8.26 4.31
CA ASN A 320 -7.75 8.21 3.04
C ASN A 320 -6.28 8.58 3.28
N SER A 321 -5.37 7.66 2.98
CA SER A 321 -3.91 7.90 2.98
C SER A 321 -3.48 8.24 1.56
N THR A 322 -3.63 9.51 1.19
CA THR A 322 -3.55 10.00 -0.19
C THR A 322 -2.92 11.38 -0.24
N SER A 323 -2.45 11.80 -1.40
CA SER A 323 -1.79 13.11 -1.59
C SER A 323 -2.54 14.05 -2.54
N SER A 324 -3.47 13.52 -3.36
CA SER A 324 -4.05 14.27 -4.48
C SER A 324 -4.82 15.53 -4.08
N ALA A 325 -5.43 15.56 -2.90
CA ALA A 325 -6.17 16.74 -2.44
C ALA A 325 -5.29 17.81 -1.82
N GLU A 326 -4.24 17.43 -1.09
CA GLU A 326 -3.46 18.33 -0.24
C GLU A 326 -2.10 18.70 -0.86
N ASN A 327 -1.46 17.76 -1.57
CA ASN A 327 -0.15 17.94 -2.20
C ASN A 327 -0.08 17.13 -3.50
N PRO A 328 -0.79 17.55 -4.56
CA PRO A 328 -0.89 16.78 -5.80
C PRO A 328 0.47 16.64 -6.50
N PHE A 329 0.78 15.40 -6.91
CA PHE A 329 1.93 15.13 -7.77
C PHE A 329 1.50 15.10 -9.23
N TYR A 330 2.02 16.05 -10.02
CA TYR A 330 1.76 16.14 -11.45
C TYR A 330 2.84 15.37 -12.22
N GLY A 331 2.46 14.27 -12.85
CA GLY A 331 3.39 13.39 -13.58
C GLY A 331 4.16 14.09 -14.71
N HIS A 332 3.55 15.10 -15.34
CA HIS A 332 4.10 15.82 -16.47
C HIS A 332 5.19 16.85 -16.08
N THR A 333 4.94 17.68 -15.09
CA THR A 333 5.83 18.83 -14.77
C THR A 333 6.93 18.46 -13.79
N THR A 334 6.65 17.62 -12.83
CA THR A 334 7.58 17.32 -11.72
C THR A 334 8.21 15.95 -11.88
N GLY A 335 7.41 14.91 -12.22
CA GLY A 335 7.87 13.53 -12.19
C GLY A 335 8.79 13.17 -13.34
N LEU A 336 8.41 13.51 -14.56
CA LEU A 336 9.16 13.10 -15.76
C LEU A 336 10.50 13.85 -15.87
N SER A 337 10.52 15.16 -15.60
CA SER A 337 11.76 15.95 -15.63
C SER A 337 12.76 15.52 -14.55
N VAL A 338 12.26 15.17 -13.35
CA VAL A 338 13.12 14.68 -12.25
C VAL A 338 13.62 13.27 -12.54
N LEU A 339 12.77 12.39 -13.08
CA LEU A 339 13.15 11.06 -13.54
C LEU A 339 14.21 11.11 -14.63
N LEU A 340 14.02 11.94 -15.63
CA LEU A 340 14.97 12.13 -16.74
C LEU A 340 16.31 12.67 -16.25
N ASN A 341 16.31 13.61 -15.30
CA ASN A 341 17.54 14.15 -14.70
C ASN A 341 18.22 13.15 -13.73
N ALA A 342 17.46 12.34 -13.00
CA ALA A 342 18.00 11.32 -12.09
C ALA A 342 18.61 10.14 -12.83
N VAL A 343 18.00 9.74 -13.96
CA VAL A 343 18.45 8.62 -14.79
C VAL A 343 19.39 9.08 -15.90
N GLY A 344 19.24 10.30 -16.41
CA GLY A 344 20.02 10.85 -17.53
C GLY A 344 21.51 11.07 -17.23
N LYS A 345 21.93 11.03 -15.96
CA LYS A 345 23.35 10.97 -15.59
C LYS A 345 23.98 9.57 -15.82
N ALA A 346 23.17 8.55 -16.10
CA ALA A 346 23.63 7.17 -16.30
C ALA A 346 23.64 6.72 -17.77
N ALA A 347 22.93 7.41 -18.69
CA ALA A 347 23.00 7.16 -20.14
C ALA A 347 22.38 8.34 -20.92
N PRO A 348 22.88 8.70 -22.13
CA PRO A 348 22.25 9.71 -22.98
C PRO A 348 20.90 9.21 -23.47
N LEU A 349 19.81 9.84 -23.00
CA LEU A 349 18.44 9.47 -23.35
C LEU A 349 17.96 10.22 -24.60
N PRO A 350 17.35 9.54 -25.58
CA PRO A 350 16.61 10.21 -26.63
C PRO A 350 15.34 10.87 -26.04
N GLN A 351 14.92 11.98 -26.64
CA GLN A 351 13.77 12.76 -26.20
C GLN A 351 12.51 11.91 -26.05
N ILE A 352 11.85 12.00 -24.88
CA ILE A 352 10.56 11.37 -24.58
C ILE A 352 9.45 12.36 -24.97
N ARG A 353 8.49 11.92 -25.78
CA ARG A 353 7.30 12.70 -26.12
C ARG A 353 6.06 12.09 -25.44
N LEU A 354 5.28 12.95 -24.81
CA LEU A 354 3.93 12.62 -24.36
C LEU A 354 2.96 12.88 -25.51
N THR A 355 2.18 11.87 -25.86
CA THR A 355 1.13 12.03 -26.89
C THR A 355 -0.20 11.52 -26.36
N ALA A 356 -1.24 12.32 -26.55
CA ALA A 356 -2.59 12.07 -26.07
C ALA A 356 -3.36 11.03 -26.93
N SER A 357 -2.86 10.67 -28.09
CA SER A 357 -3.48 9.65 -28.97
C SER A 357 -2.43 9.06 -29.91
N ILE A 358 -2.38 7.73 -30.00
CA ILE A 358 -1.66 7.02 -31.05
C ILE A 358 -2.63 6.04 -31.69
N GLU A 359 -3.06 6.37 -32.89
CA GLU A 359 -3.63 5.40 -33.81
C GLU A 359 -2.56 4.38 -34.25
N SER A 360 -3.01 3.16 -34.42
CA SER A 360 -2.26 1.95 -34.68
C SER A 360 -1.47 2.01 -35.98
N SER A 361 -0.22 2.47 -35.96
CA SER A 361 0.74 2.18 -37.02
C SER A 361 2.17 2.52 -36.59
N LEU A 362 2.87 1.55 -35.97
CA LEU A 362 4.31 1.62 -35.83
C LEU A 362 4.96 0.86 -36.98
N PRO A 363 5.82 1.50 -37.82
CA PRO A 363 6.62 0.75 -38.77
C PRO A 363 7.67 -0.09 -38.02
N VAL A 364 7.73 -1.37 -38.36
CA VAL A 364 8.79 -2.27 -37.91
C VAL A 364 10.11 -1.81 -38.57
N PRO A 365 11.16 -1.50 -37.82
CA PRO A 365 12.43 -1.14 -38.41
C PRO A 365 13.05 -2.35 -39.09
N THR A 366 13.21 -2.27 -40.40
CA THR A 366 13.99 -3.23 -41.21
C THR A 366 15.48 -2.95 -41.03
N TYR A 367 16.10 -3.67 -40.08
CA TYR A 367 17.56 -3.74 -39.99
C TYR A 367 18.03 -5.08 -40.54
N THR A 368 18.52 -5.09 -41.76
CA THR A 368 19.21 -6.23 -42.39
C THR A 368 20.72 -6.09 -42.25
N LYS A 369 21.27 -6.49 -41.09
CA LYS A 369 22.64 -7.01 -41.01
C LYS A 369 22.57 -8.37 -40.33
N ARG A 370 22.95 -9.42 -41.06
CA ARG A 370 22.97 -10.80 -40.58
C ARG A 370 23.96 -10.92 -39.38
N LEU A 371 23.42 -11.12 -38.20
CA LEU A 371 24.14 -11.67 -37.04
C LEU A 371 24.04 -13.22 -37.09
N PRO A 372 24.95 -13.95 -36.51
CA PRO A 372 24.87 -15.44 -36.41
C PRO A 372 23.53 -15.85 -35.80
N ASP A 373 22.87 -16.87 -36.35
CA ASP A 373 21.49 -17.24 -36.09
C ASP A 373 21.16 -17.47 -34.61
N GLU A 374 22.06 -18.05 -33.82
CA GLU A 374 21.84 -18.29 -32.38
C GLU A 374 21.88 -17.00 -31.55
N ILE A 375 22.78 -16.09 -31.83
CA ILE A 375 22.88 -14.78 -31.14
C ILE A 375 21.67 -13.91 -31.48
N THR A 376 21.23 -13.96 -32.75
CA THR A 376 20.05 -13.23 -33.22
C THR A 376 18.78 -13.72 -32.51
N LEU A 377 18.63 -15.04 -32.32
CA LEU A 377 17.45 -15.62 -31.64
C LEU A 377 17.39 -15.22 -30.16
N VAL A 378 18.51 -15.22 -29.46
CA VAL A 378 18.59 -14.80 -28.04
C VAL A 378 18.24 -13.31 -27.89
N PHE A 379 18.76 -12.45 -28.78
CA PHE A 379 18.43 -11.02 -28.74
C PHE A 379 16.97 -10.75 -29.10
N ILE A 380 16.41 -11.42 -30.09
CA ILE A 380 14.99 -11.28 -30.48
C ILE A 380 14.10 -11.74 -29.33
N ASN A 381 14.35 -12.90 -28.73
CA ASN A 381 13.55 -13.40 -27.61
C ASN A 381 13.60 -12.46 -26.40
N ARG A 382 14.77 -11.90 -26.08
CA ARG A 382 14.91 -10.90 -25.01
C ARG A 382 14.17 -9.62 -25.34
N TYR A 383 14.24 -9.13 -26.57
CA TYR A 383 13.54 -7.93 -27.03
C TYR A 383 12.03 -8.12 -27.03
N VAL A 384 11.53 -9.25 -27.55
CA VAL A 384 10.10 -9.61 -27.51
C VAL A 384 9.61 -9.69 -26.07
N LYS A 385 10.37 -10.30 -25.15
CA LYS A 385 10.02 -10.39 -23.72
C LYS A 385 9.90 -8.99 -23.09
N ILE A 386 10.82 -8.08 -23.38
CA ILE A 386 10.78 -6.69 -22.88
C ILE A 386 9.56 -5.96 -23.43
N ILE A 387 9.31 -6.03 -24.75
CA ILE A 387 8.15 -5.37 -25.37
C ILE A 387 6.86 -5.92 -24.78
N THR A 388 6.73 -7.24 -24.65
CA THR A 388 5.55 -7.87 -24.06
C THR A 388 5.33 -7.38 -22.61
N GLN A 389 6.38 -7.26 -21.80
CA GLN A 389 6.29 -6.72 -20.45
C GLN A 389 5.84 -5.25 -20.45
N VAL A 390 6.35 -4.43 -21.36
CA VAL A 390 5.94 -3.01 -21.47
C VAL A 390 4.49 -2.90 -21.91
N ILE A 391 4.05 -3.68 -22.93
CA ILE A 391 2.67 -3.70 -23.40
C ILE A 391 1.72 -4.15 -22.29
N ASN A 392 2.04 -5.25 -21.61
CA ASN A 392 1.25 -5.75 -20.49
C ASN A 392 1.16 -4.72 -19.35
N SER A 393 2.28 -4.08 -19.01
CA SER A 393 2.31 -3.01 -18.01
C SER A 393 1.42 -1.83 -18.41
N ARG A 394 1.44 -1.43 -19.70
CA ARG A 394 0.57 -0.36 -20.23
C ARG A 394 -0.90 -0.74 -20.16
N ASN A 395 -1.26 -1.95 -20.56
CA ASN A 395 -2.64 -2.43 -20.55
C ASN A 395 -3.19 -2.48 -19.11
N VAL A 396 -2.40 -2.97 -18.15
CA VAL A 396 -2.79 -3.09 -16.74
C VAL A 396 -2.92 -1.73 -16.03
N HIS A 397 -2.05 -0.76 -16.37
CA HIS A 397 -2.03 0.54 -15.70
C HIS A 397 -2.69 1.66 -16.52
N GLY A 398 -3.04 1.41 -17.78
CA GLY A 398 -3.59 2.40 -18.70
C GLY A 398 -4.83 3.12 -18.13
N TYR A 399 -5.71 2.39 -17.47
CA TYR A 399 -6.88 2.96 -16.81
C TYR A 399 -6.47 4.03 -15.77
N PHE A 400 -5.48 3.73 -14.94
CA PHE A 400 -5.03 4.63 -13.87
C PHE A 400 -4.18 5.80 -14.37
N THR A 401 -3.47 5.64 -15.49
CA THR A 401 -2.69 6.73 -16.09
C THR A 401 -3.54 7.67 -16.95
N SER A 402 -4.70 7.21 -17.43
CA SER A 402 -5.62 7.99 -18.27
C SER A 402 -6.74 8.66 -17.45
N ASN A 403 -6.88 8.33 -16.18
CA ASN A 403 -7.85 8.93 -15.27
C ASN A 403 -7.16 9.54 -14.06
N PHE A 404 -7.82 10.51 -13.47
CA PHE A 404 -7.38 11.14 -12.22
C PHE A 404 -8.55 11.34 -11.28
N TRP A 405 -8.25 11.36 -9.99
CA TRP A 405 -9.21 11.45 -8.90
C TRP A 405 -8.74 12.48 -7.87
N VAL A 406 -9.69 13.08 -7.17
CA VAL A 406 -9.44 13.86 -5.96
C VAL A 406 -9.88 13.00 -4.78
N MET A 407 -8.95 12.56 -3.99
CA MET A 407 -9.18 11.74 -2.79
C MET A 407 -9.20 12.67 -1.57
N LYS A 408 -10.39 13.06 -1.11
CA LYS A 408 -10.53 13.92 0.08
C LYS A 408 -9.99 13.21 1.32
N ALA A 409 -9.22 13.91 2.13
CA ALA A 409 -8.57 13.40 3.34
C ALA A 409 -8.88 14.29 4.57
N ASP A 410 -10.12 14.81 4.65
CA ASP A 410 -10.52 15.75 5.69
C ASP A 410 -10.41 15.14 7.09
N ARG A 411 -10.92 13.92 7.29
CA ARG A 411 -10.81 13.19 8.57
C ARG A 411 -9.37 12.81 8.89
N THR A 412 -8.60 12.43 7.90
CA THR A 412 -7.16 12.15 8.06
C THR A 412 -6.42 13.39 8.54
N ARG A 413 -6.72 14.56 7.98
CA ARG A 413 -6.17 15.85 8.40
C ARG A 413 -6.62 16.23 9.81
N GLU A 414 -7.89 16.06 10.15
CA GLU A 414 -8.41 16.27 11.49
C GLU A 414 -7.72 15.37 12.50
N LEU A 415 -7.56 14.08 12.18
CA LEU A 415 -6.86 13.11 13.02
C LEU A 415 -5.42 13.56 13.27
N PHE A 416 -4.67 13.90 12.22
CA PHE A 416 -3.30 14.39 12.34
C PHE A 416 -3.23 15.68 13.16
N SER A 417 -4.15 16.61 12.95
CA SER A 417 -4.21 17.88 13.68
C SER A 417 -4.52 17.70 15.17
N SER A 418 -5.22 16.63 15.55
CA SER A 418 -5.53 16.29 16.94
C SER A 418 -4.37 15.66 17.70
N MET A 419 -3.28 15.27 17.03
CA MET A 419 -2.10 14.67 17.67
C MET A 419 -1.27 15.72 18.40
N SER A 420 -0.58 15.29 19.47
CA SER A 420 0.44 16.12 20.11
C SER A 420 1.62 16.37 19.16
N PRO A 421 2.44 17.42 19.39
CA PRO A 421 3.64 17.66 18.59
C PRO A 421 4.58 16.46 18.55
N GLU A 422 4.75 15.77 19.69
CA GLU A 422 5.63 14.59 19.83
C GLU A 422 5.09 13.40 19.01
N ASP A 423 3.77 13.15 19.04
CA ASP A 423 3.16 12.10 18.24
C ASP A 423 3.22 12.43 16.72
N ARG A 424 3.09 13.71 16.33
CA ARG A 424 3.25 14.13 14.91
C ARG A 424 4.67 13.91 14.41
N GLU A 425 5.67 14.19 15.23
CA GLU A 425 7.08 13.92 14.93
C GLU A 425 7.35 12.42 14.87
N GLN A 426 6.80 11.67 15.81
CA GLN A 426 6.99 10.22 15.87
C GLN A 426 6.24 9.48 14.77
N PHE A 427 5.05 9.93 14.36
CA PHE A 427 4.18 9.28 13.37
C PHE A 427 3.78 10.26 12.24
N PRO A 428 4.74 10.79 11.45
CA PRO A 428 4.42 11.70 10.37
C PRO A 428 3.54 11.00 9.33
N CYS A 429 2.40 11.62 8.99
CA CYS A 429 1.46 11.11 7.99
C CYS A 429 0.75 12.22 7.19
N ASP A 430 1.22 13.47 7.30
CA ASP A 430 0.73 14.62 6.55
C ASP A 430 1.39 14.71 5.18
N PRO A 431 0.66 14.47 4.07
CA PRO A 431 1.24 14.47 2.73
C PRO A 431 1.76 15.85 2.29
N THR A 432 1.37 16.95 2.95
CA THR A 432 1.85 18.29 2.64
C THR A 432 3.36 18.46 2.88
N GLN A 433 3.93 17.61 3.72
CA GLN A 433 5.37 17.59 4.03
C GLN A 433 6.23 16.94 2.94
N ILE A 434 5.62 16.28 1.95
CA ILE A 434 6.36 15.58 0.90
C ILE A 434 6.91 16.57 -0.12
N VAL A 435 8.23 16.67 -0.21
CA VAL A 435 8.93 17.41 -1.27
C VAL A 435 9.16 16.47 -2.44
N TRP A 436 8.21 16.45 -3.39
CA TRP A 436 8.16 15.47 -4.49
C TRP A 436 9.47 15.32 -5.25
N ARG A 437 10.14 16.44 -5.55
CA ARG A 437 11.40 16.42 -6.31
C ARG A 437 12.48 15.58 -5.63
N GLU A 438 12.64 15.76 -4.33
CA GLU A 438 13.63 15.01 -3.54
C GLU A 438 13.18 13.57 -3.32
N TYR A 439 11.90 13.39 -3.01
CA TYR A 439 11.32 12.07 -2.81
C TYR A 439 11.47 11.15 -4.03
N ILE A 440 11.17 11.64 -5.25
CA ILE A 440 11.32 10.84 -6.48
C ILE A 440 12.79 10.47 -6.74
N LYS A 441 13.74 11.35 -6.42
CA LYS A 441 15.17 11.00 -6.51
C LYS A 441 15.55 9.84 -5.59
N ASP A 442 15.07 9.87 -4.35
CA ASP A 442 15.35 8.83 -3.37
C ASP A 442 14.60 7.53 -3.71
N TYR A 443 13.39 7.63 -4.25
CA TYR A 443 12.67 6.51 -4.83
C TYR A 443 13.51 5.80 -5.91
N CYS A 444 14.00 6.55 -6.89
CA CYS A 444 14.83 5.99 -7.97
C CYS A 444 16.10 5.31 -7.42
N LYS A 445 16.79 5.94 -6.47
CA LYS A 445 17.95 5.33 -5.79
C LYS A 445 17.57 4.01 -5.12
N GLY A 446 16.46 4.01 -4.37
CA GLY A 446 15.94 2.83 -3.68
C GLY A 446 15.65 1.66 -4.62
N VAL A 447 15.05 1.93 -5.79
CA VAL A 447 14.80 0.90 -6.81
C VAL A 447 16.10 0.20 -7.23
N PHE A 448 17.17 0.95 -7.48
CA PHE A 448 18.47 0.36 -7.85
C PHE A 448 19.19 -0.31 -6.68
N GLN A 449 19.01 0.18 -5.46
CA GLN A 449 19.69 -0.31 -4.28
C GLN A 449 19.04 -1.59 -3.70
N TYR A 450 17.70 -1.62 -3.62
CA TYR A 450 16.98 -2.67 -2.90
C TYR A 450 16.28 -3.68 -3.80
N LEU A 451 15.96 -3.31 -5.06
CA LEU A 451 15.34 -4.23 -5.99
C LEU A 451 16.38 -4.81 -6.95
N LYS A 452 16.74 -6.07 -6.76
CA LYS A 452 17.50 -6.78 -7.78
C LYS A 452 16.66 -6.86 -9.05
N PRO A 453 17.21 -6.52 -10.24
CA PRO A 453 16.50 -6.77 -11.50
C PRO A 453 16.06 -8.24 -11.50
N ARG A 454 14.80 -8.50 -11.83
CA ARG A 454 14.37 -9.88 -12.10
C ARG A 454 15.22 -10.35 -13.28
N THR A 455 16.30 -11.06 -13.00
CA THR A 455 17.00 -11.83 -14.01
C THR A 455 15.94 -12.74 -14.62
N ALA A 456 15.74 -12.62 -15.93
CA ALA A 456 14.81 -13.47 -16.65
C ALA A 456 15.23 -14.92 -16.41
N ALA A 457 14.49 -15.66 -15.57
CA ALA A 457 14.53 -17.10 -15.53
C ALA A 457 13.78 -17.65 -16.74
#